data_d24a6f9ba8164f1c118e25f2b1911a61
#
_entry.id   d24a6f9ba8164f1c118e25f2b1911a61
#
_cell.length_a   1.000
_cell.length_b   1.000
_cell.length_c   1.000
_cell.angle_alpha   90.00
_cell.angle_beta   90.00
_cell.angle_gamma   90.00
#
_symmetry.space_group_name_H-M   'P 1'
#
loop_
_entity.id
_entity.type
_entity.pdbx_description
1 polymer ?
#
loop_
_entity_poly.entity_id
_entity_poly.type
_entity_poly.pdbx_seq_one_letter_code
_entity_poly.pdbx_strand_id
1 'polypeptide(L)'
;MDGTILPTIPLLTLHDGITKEQVDAENICAQWLKSLDKYFIPKSFDDLSPLFIENCWWRDIIGLSWDFTSKHGRDAVASFLTNVPNPITELRLIQEGGLKPLLLDIGGMIWIHGAFTFQNQHGEGKGIIRLVHVSKSEWKAWLVSTQLERLHISSNPTALDPTTFHDEVAKAEGDDLQVLIVGAGQAGLTLGARLKSMGIRALIVDKNHRIGGAWTSRYQSVKLNTPKYTDHFPFMKLPEEGPQYMSGEEMVQFMELYGQKMGLNIELGVEVTKAKYDPDNRRYRVEAQRGVSEKHVFSAKHVVLATGVFSEEAITPEVASPEKFNGLVYHSGTHKSASQVPNLSNKRVVVVGCGSTGHDIAADFVSGGAKEVTMFQRNPIFSVSDKAIEAILLPIWNMEGLETEEADVLGNSLPLKLIRTISIDLTQLMCAHDKATIDGLKKAGMALRTGGDGYGLADYQLIYGGRFYIDRGASQMIVDGRIKIRRCEGGISAFDPEGLILADGTKIDADVVVYATGYRWPEVIVERIMGSDITSKVGAIGSLDDENERVGWWRPTGAPGFWYMTGSFLWCRQFSLSLALQIAAIEGGLNEDYYR
;
A
#
# COMPACT_ATOMS: atom_id res chain seq x y z
N MET A 1 12.97 -11.70 10.59
CA MET A 1 11.52 -11.61 10.70
C MET A 1 11.17 -10.92 11.99
N ASP A 2 10.06 -10.23 12.06
CA ASP A 2 9.75 -9.29 13.15
C ASP A 2 9.36 -9.94 14.49
N GLY A 3 9.33 -11.27 14.57
CA GLY A 3 8.97 -12.00 15.80
C GLY A 3 7.49 -11.89 16.22
N THR A 4 6.64 -11.27 15.40
CA THR A 4 5.22 -11.11 15.69
C THR A 4 4.52 -12.46 15.80
N ILE A 5 3.83 -12.70 16.91
CA ILE A 5 2.92 -13.85 17.05
C ILE A 5 1.62 -13.50 16.34
N LEU A 6 1.30 -14.26 15.30
CA LEU A 6 0.06 -14.09 14.55
C LEU A 6 -1.13 -14.69 15.30
N PRO A 7 -2.33 -14.08 15.24
CA PRO A 7 -3.53 -14.60 15.90
C PRO A 7 -4.07 -15.83 15.17
N THR A 8 -4.80 -16.65 15.90
CA THR A 8 -5.60 -17.73 15.31
C THR A 8 -6.93 -17.19 14.80
N ILE A 9 -7.39 -17.70 13.66
CA ILE A 9 -8.74 -17.42 13.16
C ILE A 9 -9.73 -18.27 13.97
N PRO A 10 -10.87 -17.71 14.44
CA PRO A 10 -11.88 -18.50 15.12
C PRO A 10 -12.51 -19.53 14.18
N LEU A 11 -13.19 -20.52 14.76
CA LEU A 11 -13.94 -21.51 13.98
C LEU A 11 -15.15 -20.80 13.34
N LEU A 12 -15.10 -20.65 12.02
CA LEU A 12 -16.12 -19.97 11.21
C LEU A 12 -17.07 -21.01 10.61
N THR A 13 -17.98 -21.59 11.41
CA THR A 13 -18.94 -22.60 10.96
C THR A 13 -20.31 -22.35 11.56
N LEU A 14 -21.34 -22.97 10.98
CA LEU A 14 -22.65 -23.05 11.62
C LEU A 14 -22.67 -24.20 12.64
N HIS A 15 -23.30 -23.98 13.77
CA HIS A 15 -23.44 -24.91 14.88
C HIS A 15 -24.90 -25.39 15.05
N ASP A 16 -25.12 -26.40 15.87
CA ASP A 16 -26.44 -26.88 16.33
C ASP A 16 -27.40 -27.26 15.20
N GLY A 17 -26.89 -27.70 14.04
CA GLY A 17 -27.68 -28.18 12.91
C GLY A 17 -28.40 -27.08 12.12
N ILE A 18 -28.08 -25.82 12.33
CA ILE A 18 -28.60 -24.70 11.52
C ILE A 18 -28.03 -24.79 10.11
N THR A 19 -28.91 -24.64 9.10
CA THR A 19 -28.51 -24.57 7.69
C THR A 19 -28.43 -23.11 7.21
N LYS A 20 -27.74 -22.90 6.09
CA LYS A 20 -27.53 -21.55 5.51
C LYS A 20 -28.87 -20.87 5.16
N GLU A 21 -29.84 -21.65 4.71
CA GLU A 21 -31.17 -21.18 4.30
C GLU A 21 -32.01 -20.66 5.47
N GLN A 22 -31.63 -21.04 6.70
CA GLN A 22 -32.30 -20.60 7.92
C GLN A 22 -31.72 -19.30 8.50
N VAL A 23 -30.63 -18.80 7.91
CA VAL A 23 -29.94 -17.59 8.41
C VAL A 23 -30.50 -16.35 7.75
N ASP A 24 -31.18 -15.54 8.52
CA ASP A 24 -31.62 -14.19 8.15
C ASP A 24 -30.54 -13.17 8.53
N ALA A 25 -29.59 -12.96 7.61
CA ALA A 25 -28.43 -12.11 7.81
C ALA A 25 -28.80 -10.66 8.13
N GLU A 26 -29.85 -10.13 7.47
CA GLU A 26 -30.30 -8.75 7.66
C GLU A 26 -30.86 -8.53 9.08
N ASN A 27 -31.79 -9.39 9.49
CA ASN A 27 -32.38 -9.31 10.84
C ASN A 27 -31.35 -9.51 11.94
N ILE A 28 -30.40 -10.44 11.77
CA ILE A 28 -29.33 -10.69 12.73
C ILE A 28 -28.42 -9.47 12.86
N CYS A 29 -27.98 -8.86 11.74
CA CYS A 29 -27.20 -7.63 11.75
C CYS A 29 -27.95 -6.47 12.40
N ALA A 30 -29.23 -6.29 12.09
CA ALA A 30 -30.07 -5.23 12.66
C ALA A 30 -30.21 -5.37 14.18
N GLN A 31 -30.46 -6.59 14.67
CA GLN A 31 -30.58 -6.86 16.10
C GLN A 31 -29.26 -6.68 16.84
N TRP A 32 -28.16 -7.13 16.24
CA TRP A 32 -26.83 -6.96 16.81
C TRP A 32 -26.45 -5.48 16.91
N LEU A 33 -26.65 -4.71 15.83
CA LEU A 33 -26.35 -3.27 15.78
C LEU A 33 -27.20 -2.48 16.78
N LYS A 34 -28.49 -2.78 16.87
CA LYS A 34 -29.39 -2.20 17.90
C LYS A 34 -28.93 -2.52 19.30
N SER A 35 -28.34 -3.68 19.53
CA SER A 35 -27.81 -4.06 20.84
C SER A 35 -26.49 -3.35 21.14
N LEU A 36 -25.63 -3.15 20.14
CA LEU A 36 -24.39 -2.36 20.26
C LEU A 36 -24.70 -0.89 20.59
N ASP A 37 -25.71 -0.30 19.95
CA ASP A 37 -26.11 1.10 20.15
C ASP A 37 -26.40 1.44 21.63
N LYS A 38 -26.93 0.49 22.39
CA LYS A 38 -27.19 0.66 23.80
C LYS A 38 -25.95 0.86 24.68
N TYR A 39 -24.77 0.48 24.20
CA TYR A 39 -23.54 0.66 24.95
C TYR A 39 -22.97 2.08 24.80
N PHE A 40 -23.29 2.77 23.70
CA PHE A 40 -22.84 4.15 23.50
C PHE A 40 -23.60 5.17 24.34
N ILE A 41 -24.83 4.87 24.74
CA ILE A 41 -25.62 5.67 25.66
C ILE A 41 -26.05 4.77 26.83
N PRO A 42 -25.39 4.68 27.96
CA PRO A 42 -24.60 5.67 28.73
C PRO A 42 -23.08 5.63 28.60
N LYS A 43 -22.50 5.07 27.54
CA LYS A 43 -21.05 4.88 27.35
C LYS A 43 -20.46 3.91 28.39
N SER A 44 -21.08 2.73 28.54
CA SER A 44 -20.60 1.66 29.40
C SER A 44 -20.29 0.42 28.58
N PHE A 45 -19.02 0.06 28.57
CA PHE A 45 -18.48 -1.10 27.83
C PHE A 45 -17.91 -2.17 28.78
N ASP A 46 -18.39 -2.24 30.02
CA ASP A 46 -17.84 -3.10 31.07
C ASP A 46 -17.95 -4.59 30.74
N ASP A 47 -18.99 -5.00 30.01
CA ASP A 47 -19.15 -6.37 29.53
C ASP A 47 -19.61 -6.41 28.08
N LEU A 48 -18.70 -6.74 27.21
CA LEU A 48 -18.94 -6.96 25.76
C LEU A 48 -19.22 -8.44 25.41
N SER A 49 -19.25 -9.34 26.42
CA SER A 49 -19.43 -10.78 26.15
C SER A 49 -20.76 -11.15 25.48
N PRO A 50 -21.87 -10.39 25.63
CA PRO A 50 -23.09 -10.67 24.88
C PRO A 50 -22.96 -10.41 23.37
N LEU A 51 -22.10 -9.49 22.98
CA LEU A 51 -22.00 -9.02 21.57
C LEU A 51 -20.74 -9.50 20.85
N PHE A 52 -19.67 -9.82 21.56
CA PHE A 52 -18.37 -10.14 20.97
C PHE A 52 -17.86 -11.50 21.44
N ILE A 53 -17.21 -12.24 20.54
CA ILE A 53 -16.39 -13.39 20.94
C ILE A 53 -15.16 -12.92 21.71
N GLU A 54 -14.48 -13.82 22.43
CA GLU A 54 -13.30 -13.45 23.23
C GLU A 54 -12.17 -12.84 22.38
N ASN A 55 -11.83 -13.48 21.27
CA ASN A 55 -10.77 -13.07 20.34
C ASN A 55 -11.31 -12.16 19.23
N CYS A 56 -12.14 -11.18 19.59
CA CYS A 56 -12.71 -10.22 18.65
C CYS A 56 -11.70 -9.13 18.26
N TRP A 57 -12.04 -8.39 17.20
CA TRP A 57 -11.27 -7.27 16.69
C TRP A 57 -12.13 -6.01 16.55
N TRP A 58 -11.50 -4.87 16.82
CA TRP A 58 -12.02 -3.57 16.38
C TRP A 58 -10.91 -2.83 15.66
N ARG A 59 -11.08 -2.56 14.36
CA ARG A 59 -10.19 -1.70 13.60
C ARG A 59 -10.83 -0.34 13.40
N ASP A 60 -10.13 0.74 13.80
CA ASP A 60 -10.56 2.11 13.57
C ASP A 60 -9.62 2.82 12.62
N ILE A 61 -10.17 3.46 11.58
CA ILE A 61 -9.47 4.32 10.63
C ILE A 61 -10.03 5.72 10.81
N ILE A 62 -9.47 6.46 11.74
CA ILE A 62 -9.84 7.84 12.10
C ILE A 62 -11.34 8.08 12.41
N GLY A 63 -12.12 7.02 12.58
CA GLY A 63 -13.56 7.12 12.81
C GLY A 63 -13.91 7.53 14.23
N LEU A 64 -13.27 6.91 15.21
CA LEU A 64 -13.49 7.14 16.65
C LEU A 64 -12.29 7.81 17.32
N SER A 65 -11.13 7.72 16.68
CA SER A 65 -9.89 8.38 17.04
C SER A 65 -9.40 9.22 15.87
N TRP A 66 -8.33 10.02 16.06
CA TRP A 66 -7.66 10.71 14.96
C TRP A 66 -6.44 9.91 14.46
N ASP A 67 -6.48 8.58 14.61
CA ASP A 67 -5.39 7.70 14.23
C ASP A 67 -5.92 6.36 13.70
N PHE A 68 -5.03 5.52 13.17
CA PHE A 68 -5.33 4.13 12.81
C PHE A 68 -5.02 3.24 14.00
N THR A 69 -5.95 2.39 14.37
CA THR A 69 -5.76 1.48 15.50
C THR A 69 -6.47 0.14 15.27
N SER A 70 -5.90 -0.93 15.81
CA SER A 70 -6.43 -2.29 15.74
C SER A 70 -6.38 -2.97 17.09
N LYS A 71 -7.52 -3.07 17.76
CA LYS A 71 -7.66 -3.69 19.08
C LYS A 71 -8.05 -5.15 18.97
N HIS A 72 -7.41 -6.01 19.75
CA HIS A 72 -7.63 -7.45 19.77
C HIS A 72 -8.03 -7.93 21.16
N GLY A 73 -9.12 -8.66 21.24
CA GLY A 73 -9.70 -9.15 22.48
C GLY A 73 -10.71 -8.19 23.10
N ARG A 74 -11.71 -8.73 23.83
CA ARG A 74 -12.81 -7.95 24.40
C ARG A 74 -12.35 -6.82 25.31
N ASP A 75 -11.36 -7.09 26.17
CA ASP A 75 -10.88 -6.08 27.14
C ASP A 75 -10.20 -4.90 26.44
N ALA A 76 -9.39 -5.17 25.40
CA ALA A 76 -8.76 -4.12 24.61
C ALA A 76 -9.78 -3.30 23.81
N VAL A 77 -10.80 -3.96 23.24
CA VAL A 77 -11.92 -3.31 22.55
C VAL A 77 -12.73 -2.45 23.52
N ALA A 78 -13.09 -2.99 24.70
CA ALA A 78 -13.83 -2.26 25.74
C ALA A 78 -13.07 -1.01 26.21
N SER A 79 -11.78 -1.17 26.51
CA SER A 79 -10.92 -0.06 26.90
C SER A 79 -10.83 1.01 25.82
N PHE A 80 -10.69 0.62 24.56
CA PHE A 80 -10.67 1.55 23.43
C PHE A 80 -11.98 2.33 23.34
N LEU A 81 -13.14 1.66 23.28
CA LEU A 81 -14.45 2.29 23.14
C LEU A 81 -14.79 3.23 24.30
N THR A 82 -14.35 2.89 25.51
CA THR A 82 -14.52 3.75 26.69
C THR A 82 -13.75 5.07 26.56
N ASN A 83 -12.57 5.04 25.94
CA ASN A 83 -11.62 6.18 25.91
C ASN A 83 -11.57 6.92 24.59
N VAL A 84 -12.35 6.54 23.57
CA VAL A 84 -12.32 7.24 22.27
C VAL A 84 -12.73 8.71 22.41
N PRO A 85 -12.00 9.63 21.72
CA PRO A 85 -12.35 11.05 21.73
C PRO A 85 -13.63 11.36 20.94
N ASN A 86 -13.95 10.56 19.92
CA ASN A 86 -15.08 10.77 19.01
C ASN A 86 -16.07 9.60 19.10
N PRO A 87 -16.86 9.47 20.19
CA PRO A 87 -17.79 8.36 20.34
C PRO A 87 -18.89 8.40 19.28
N ILE A 88 -19.38 7.23 18.92
CA ILE A 88 -20.53 7.09 18.02
C ILE A 88 -21.77 7.67 18.68
N THR A 89 -22.55 8.44 17.94
CA THR A 89 -23.81 9.06 18.38
C THR A 89 -25.02 8.46 17.68
N GLU A 90 -24.86 7.87 16.52
CA GLU A 90 -25.93 7.23 15.76
C GLU A 90 -25.35 6.08 14.91
N LEU A 91 -26.11 4.97 14.84
CA LEU A 91 -25.79 3.80 14.01
C LEU A 91 -26.97 3.44 13.11
N ARG A 92 -26.71 3.16 11.83
CA ARG A 92 -27.73 2.69 10.87
C ARG A 92 -27.19 1.57 10.01
N LEU A 93 -27.92 0.45 9.93
CA LEU A 93 -27.57 -0.66 9.02
C LEU A 93 -27.72 -0.22 7.57
N ILE A 94 -26.77 -0.59 6.73
CA ILE A 94 -26.88 -0.46 5.27
C ILE A 94 -27.62 -1.70 4.76
N GLN A 95 -28.82 -1.51 4.21
CA GLN A 95 -29.71 -2.61 3.80
C GLN A 95 -29.74 -2.82 2.28
N GLU A 96 -29.19 -1.90 1.51
CA GLU A 96 -29.19 -1.93 0.04
C GLU A 96 -27.76 -1.80 -0.52
N GLY A 97 -27.61 -2.08 -1.83
CA GLY A 97 -26.32 -1.97 -2.52
C GLY A 97 -25.38 -3.15 -2.26
N GLY A 98 -24.11 -2.96 -2.58
CA GLY A 98 -23.07 -3.99 -2.48
C GLY A 98 -22.69 -4.35 -1.05
N LEU A 99 -22.95 -3.46 -0.09
CA LEU A 99 -22.62 -3.64 1.34
C LEU A 99 -23.79 -4.17 2.20
N LYS A 100 -24.91 -4.56 1.59
CA LYS A 100 -26.04 -5.15 2.35
C LYS A 100 -25.62 -6.41 3.12
N PRO A 101 -26.34 -6.77 4.19
CA PRO A 101 -26.03 -7.97 4.95
C PRO A 101 -26.10 -9.26 4.14
N LEU A 102 -25.09 -10.09 4.25
CA LEU A 102 -24.98 -11.37 3.52
C LEU A 102 -24.36 -12.45 4.42
N LEU A 103 -24.87 -13.69 4.30
CA LEU A 103 -24.17 -14.86 4.79
C LEU A 103 -23.11 -15.25 3.75
N LEU A 104 -21.87 -15.24 4.13
CA LEU A 104 -20.74 -15.63 3.29
C LEU A 104 -20.29 -17.05 3.63
N ASP A 105 -19.96 -17.83 2.62
CA ASP A 105 -19.29 -19.13 2.73
C ASP A 105 -18.11 -19.12 1.75
N ILE A 106 -16.92 -19.00 2.30
CA ILE A 106 -15.69 -18.98 1.50
C ILE A 106 -14.83 -20.16 1.94
N GLY A 107 -14.87 -21.24 1.12
CA GLY A 107 -14.09 -22.45 1.40
C GLY A 107 -14.49 -23.17 2.69
N GLY A 108 -15.75 -23.08 3.08
CA GLY A 108 -16.26 -23.68 4.33
C GLY A 108 -16.16 -22.78 5.55
N MET A 109 -15.56 -21.60 5.43
CA MET A 109 -15.62 -20.55 6.45
C MET A 109 -16.90 -19.75 6.27
N ILE A 110 -17.76 -19.75 7.29
CA ILE A 110 -19.10 -19.17 7.25
C ILE A 110 -19.22 -18.04 8.29
N TRP A 111 -19.59 -16.86 7.86
CA TRP A 111 -19.90 -15.72 8.72
C TRP A 111 -20.96 -14.81 8.08
N ILE A 112 -21.65 -14.02 8.89
CA ILE A 112 -22.47 -12.93 8.37
C ILE A 112 -21.58 -11.70 8.19
N HIS A 113 -21.64 -11.10 7.00
CA HIS A 113 -21.07 -9.80 6.70
C HIS A 113 -22.19 -8.77 6.67
N GLY A 114 -21.98 -7.61 7.30
CA GLY A 114 -22.87 -6.47 7.20
C GLY A 114 -22.08 -5.17 7.29
N ALA A 115 -22.71 -4.08 6.85
CA ALA A 115 -22.15 -2.75 6.93
C ALA A 115 -23.14 -1.79 7.57
N PHE A 116 -22.62 -0.73 8.19
CA PHE A 116 -23.42 0.32 8.81
C PHE A 116 -22.80 1.69 8.55
N THR A 117 -23.65 2.72 8.59
CA THR A 117 -23.19 4.09 8.72
C THR A 117 -23.23 4.48 10.20
N PHE A 118 -22.35 5.40 10.59
CA PHE A 118 -22.34 6.00 11.90
C PHE A 118 -22.14 7.50 11.84
N GLN A 119 -22.60 8.18 12.87
CA GLN A 119 -22.31 9.58 13.13
C GLN A 119 -21.43 9.69 14.37
N ASN A 120 -20.56 10.69 14.40
CA ASN A 120 -19.91 11.20 15.60
C ASN A 120 -20.04 12.73 15.63
N GLN A 121 -19.50 13.38 16.66
CA GLN A 121 -19.60 14.84 16.80
C GLN A 121 -18.96 15.64 15.65
N HIS A 122 -18.05 15.04 14.88
CA HIS A 122 -17.27 15.73 13.85
C HIS A 122 -17.63 15.31 12.44
N GLY A 123 -18.26 14.17 12.24
CA GLY A 123 -18.52 13.67 10.90
C GLY A 123 -19.32 12.38 10.83
N GLU A 124 -19.35 11.84 9.64
CA GLU A 124 -20.02 10.59 9.29
C GLU A 124 -19.00 9.56 8.81
N GLY A 125 -19.26 8.29 9.12
CA GLY A 125 -18.42 7.20 8.70
C GLY A 125 -19.19 5.95 8.32
N LYS A 126 -18.44 4.96 7.84
CA LYS A 126 -18.93 3.61 7.58
C LYS A 126 -18.19 2.61 8.45
N GLY A 127 -18.89 1.54 8.82
CA GLY A 127 -18.30 0.42 9.52
C GLY A 127 -18.72 -0.90 8.90
N ILE A 128 -17.90 -1.92 9.13
CA ILE A 128 -18.15 -3.29 8.73
C ILE A 128 -18.27 -4.15 9.96
N ILE A 129 -19.25 -5.06 9.97
CA ILE A 129 -19.39 -6.09 10.99
C ILE A 129 -19.24 -7.47 10.38
N ARG A 130 -18.53 -8.36 11.07
CA ARG A 130 -18.49 -9.78 10.76
C ARG A 130 -18.94 -10.56 11.99
N LEU A 131 -20.10 -11.20 11.87
CA LEU A 131 -20.69 -11.98 12.93
C LEU A 131 -20.47 -13.46 12.70
N VAL A 132 -20.10 -14.16 13.74
CA VAL A 132 -19.90 -15.61 13.73
C VAL A 132 -20.98 -16.28 14.57
N HIS A 133 -21.39 -17.46 14.12
CA HIS A 133 -22.39 -18.26 14.84
C HIS A 133 -21.74 -18.95 16.04
N VAL A 134 -22.30 -18.77 17.22
CA VAL A 134 -21.76 -19.32 18.47
C VAL A 134 -22.61 -20.49 18.97
N SER A 135 -23.94 -20.31 18.96
CA SER A 135 -24.91 -21.35 19.37
C SER A 135 -26.30 -21.01 18.83
N LYS A 136 -27.19 -21.99 18.74
CA LYS A 136 -28.57 -21.96 18.18
C LYS A 136 -29.06 -20.67 17.50
N SER A 137 -29.21 -19.59 18.26
CA SER A 137 -29.67 -18.29 17.77
C SER A 137 -28.66 -17.15 18.07
N GLU A 138 -27.48 -17.49 18.61
CA GLU A 138 -26.51 -16.51 19.09
C GLU A 138 -25.45 -16.24 18.05
N TRP A 139 -25.37 -14.97 17.62
CA TRP A 139 -24.36 -14.45 16.72
C TRP A 139 -23.57 -13.36 17.44
N LYS A 140 -22.24 -13.47 17.41
CA LYS A 140 -21.35 -12.49 18.04
C LYS A 140 -20.36 -11.92 17.03
N ALA A 141 -19.94 -10.69 17.25
CA ALA A 141 -18.94 -10.08 16.41
C ALA A 141 -17.57 -10.73 16.63
N TRP A 142 -17.01 -11.18 15.55
CA TRP A 142 -15.59 -11.48 15.43
C TRP A 142 -14.80 -10.24 15.07
N LEU A 143 -15.35 -9.40 14.19
CA LEU A 143 -14.67 -8.20 13.74
C LEU A 143 -15.69 -7.07 13.55
N VAL A 144 -15.31 -5.89 14.04
CA VAL A 144 -15.93 -4.61 13.71
C VAL A 144 -14.85 -3.68 13.18
N SER A 145 -15.19 -2.89 12.18
CA SER A 145 -14.34 -1.79 11.75
C SER A 145 -15.13 -0.50 11.62
N THR A 146 -14.47 0.63 11.83
CA THR A 146 -15.00 1.98 11.65
C THR A 146 -14.03 2.80 10.82
N GLN A 147 -14.54 3.57 9.85
CA GLN A 147 -13.77 4.46 9.00
C GLN A 147 -14.54 5.77 8.83
N LEU A 148 -13.87 6.90 9.05
CA LEU A 148 -14.45 8.22 8.78
C LEU A 148 -14.51 8.46 7.27
N GLU A 149 -15.65 8.93 6.78
CA GLU A 149 -15.88 9.21 5.35
C GLU A 149 -16.02 10.70 5.06
N ARG A 150 -16.52 11.49 6.02
CA ARG A 150 -16.78 12.91 5.84
C ARG A 150 -16.76 13.67 7.17
N LEU A 151 -16.29 14.93 7.14
CA LEU A 151 -16.43 15.87 8.24
C LEU A 151 -17.65 16.78 7.99
N HIS A 152 -18.34 17.18 9.06
CA HIS A 152 -19.50 18.11 8.95
C HIS A 152 -19.11 19.50 8.46
N ILE A 153 -17.85 19.90 8.62
CA ILE A 153 -17.32 21.21 8.23
C ILE A 153 -16.81 21.27 6.79
N SER A 154 -16.63 20.13 6.12
CA SER A 154 -16.09 20.09 4.76
C SER A 154 -17.17 19.82 3.73
N SER A 155 -16.97 20.31 2.50
CA SER A 155 -17.68 19.83 1.32
C SER A 155 -17.50 18.31 1.18
N ASN A 156 -18.43 17.65 0.48
CA ASN A 156 -18.39 16.17 0.36
C ASN A 156 -17.06 15.70 -0.28
N PRO A 157 -16.18 15.01 0.46
CA PRO A 157 -14.86 14.61 -0.04
C PRO A 157 -14.91 13.43 -1.02
N THR A 158 -16.09 12.84 -1.23
CA THR A 158 -16.31 11.71 -2.15
C THR A 158 -17.03 12.12 -3.43
N ALA A 159 -17.58 13.35 -3.49
CA ALA A 159 -18.22 13.90 -4.69
C ALA A 159 -17.40 15.04 -5.26
N LEU A 160 -17.25 15.07 -6.58
CA LEU A 160 -16.81 16.26 -7.30
C LEU A 160 -17.95 17.27 -7.31
N ASP A 161 -17.73 18.42 -6.72
CA ASP A 161 -18.52 19.59 -7.06
C ASP A 161 -17.86 20.26 -8.28
N PRO A 162 -18.48 20.22 -9.47
CA PRO A 162 -17.90 20.83 -10.65
C PRO A 162 -17.64 22.34 -10.47
N THR A 163 -18.35 22.99 -9.56
CA THR A 163 -18.18 24.43 -9.29
C THR A 163 -16.91 24.74 -8.52
N THR A 164 -16.43 23.81 -7.68
CA THR A 164 -15.15 23.97 -6.95
C THR A 164 -13.92 23.79 -7.85
N PHE A 165 -14.09 23.22 -9.06
CA PHE A 165 -12.99 23.03 -10.02
C PHE A 165 -12.83 24.19 -11.01
N HIS A 166 -13.84 25.03 -11.16
CA HIS A 166 -13.81 26.18 -12.09
C HIS A 166 -13.44 27.51 -11.46
N ASP A 167 -13.59 27.65 -10.15
CA ASP A 167 -13.01 28.80 -9.50
C ASP A 167 -11.49 28.65 -9.54
N GLU A 168 -10.83 29.62 -10.12
CA GLU A 168 -9.42 29.89 -9.89
C GLU A 168 -9.20 29.80 -8.38
N VAL A 169 -8.80 28.61 -7.88
CA VAL A 169 -8.12 28.55 -6.59
C VAL A 169 -6.96 29.49 -6.81
N ALA A 170 -7.12 30.72 -6.29
CA ALA A 170 -6.17 31.78 -6.48
C ALA A 170 -4.80 31.16 -6.34
N LYS A 171 -4.00 31.17 -7.41
CA LYS A 171 -2.59 30.77 -7.35
C LYS A 171 -2.15 31.39 -6.06
N ALA A 172 -1.67 30.55 -5.12
CA ALA A 172 -1.25 31.06 -3.84
C ALA A 172 -0.23 32.16 -4.16
N GLU A 173 -0.69 33.41 -4.23
CA GLU A 173 0.18 34.55 -4.40
C GLU A 173 0.93 34.66 -3.08
N GLY A 174 2.15 34.15 -3.10
CA GLY A 174 3.05 34.14 -1.97
C GLY A 174 3.33 32.72 -1.43
N ASP A 175 4.42 32.66 -0.71
CA ASP A 175 5.02 31.43 -0.16
C ASP A 175 4.21 30.84 1.04
N ASP A 176 2.97 31.29 1.28
CA ASP A 176 2.16 30.93 2.45
C ASP A 176 1.11 29.85 2.12
N LEU A 177 1.51 28.58 2.25
CA LEU A 177 0.72 27.42 1.89
C LEU A 177 0.03 26.79 3.11
N GLN A 178 -1.20 26.24 2.93
CA GLN A 178 -1.75 25.31 3.93
C GLN A 178 -0.99 23.98 3.84
N VAL A 179 -0.90 23.40 2.65
CA VAL A 179 -0.24 22.10 2.44
C VAL A 179 0.76 22.17 1.29
N LEU A 180 1.98 21.74 1.54
CA LEU A 180 2.98 21.46 0.52
C LEU A 180 3.14 19.95 0.38
N ILE A 181 2.89 19.42 -0.83
CA ILE A 181 3.04 17.99 -1.16
C ILE A 181 4.30 17.83 -2.01
N VAL A 182 5.23 16.98 -1.58
CA VAL A 182 6.49 16.71 -2.27
C VAL A 182 6.39 15.38 -3.02
N GLY A 183 6.21 15.46 -4.34
CA GLY A 183 6.06 14.35 -5.27
C GLY A 183 4.74 14.39 -6.04
N ALA A 184 4.81 14.44 -7.38
CA ALA A 184 3.68 14.42 -8.31
C ALA A 184 3.45 13.00 -8.91
N GLY A 185 3.63 11.97 -8.11
CA GLY A 185 3.21 10.60 -8.40
C GLY A 185 1.77 10.34 -7.94
N GLN A 186 1.34 9.07 -8.00
CA GLN A 186 -0.01 8.66 -7.59
C GLN A 186 -0.39 9.16 -6.19
N ALA A 187 0.53 9.13 -5.24
CA ALA A 187 0.30 9.53 -3.86
C ALA A 187 -0.01 11.02 -3.72
N GLY A 188 0.83 11.87 -4.32
CA GLY A 188 0.63 13.33 -4.27
C GLY A 188 -0.61 13.78 -5.03
N LEU A 189 -0.87 13.21 -6.20
CA LEU A 189 -2.03 13.55 -7.03
C LEU A 189 -3.35 13.20 -6.34
N THR A 190 -3.46 11.97 -5.79
CA THR A 190 -4.70 11.53 -5.11
C THR A 190 -4.97 12.35 -3.86
N LEU A 191 -3.94 12.65 -3.07
CA LEU A 191 -4.08 13.51 -1.90
C LEU A 191 -4.44 14.96 -2.29
N GLY A 192 -3.77 15.52 -3.30
CA GLY A 192 -4.05 16.85 -3.79
C GLY A 192 -5.50 17.02 -4.24
N ALA A 193 -6.06 16.01 -4.94
CA ALA A 193 -7.46 16.02 -5.36
C ALA A 193 -8.43 15.95 -4.16
N ARG A 194 -8.16 15.12 -3.16
CA ARG A 194 -8.97 15.05 -1.94
C ARG A 194 -8.94 16.35 -1.14
N LEU A 195 -7.76 16.94 -0.93
CA LEU A 195 -7.63 18.23 -0.25
C LEU A 195 -8.38 19.33 -0.98
N LYS A 196 -8.25 19.39 -2.31
CA LYS A 196 -8.98 20.36 -3.13
C LYS A 196 -10.49 20.21 -3.01
N SER A 197 -11.02 18.96 -3.03
CA SER A 197 -12.47 18.73 -2.85
C SER A 197 -13.00 19.17 -1.48
N MET A 198 -12.11 19.31 -0.49
CA MET A 198 -12.42 19.82 0.85
C MET A 198 -12.15 21.32 1.01
N GLY A 199 -11.76 22.03 -0.08
CA GLY A 199 -11.44 23.45 -0.04
C GLY A 199 -10.08 23.79 0.57
N ILE A 200 -9.18 22.81 0.75
CA ILE A 200 -7.84 23.01 1.30
C ILE A 200 -6.87 23.29 0.15
N ARG A 201 -6.14 24.40 0.25
CA ARG A 201 -5.15 24.81 -0.75
C ARG A 201 -3.86 24.02 -0.58
N ALA A 202 -3.53 23.23 -1.59
CA ALA A 202 -2.30 22.46 -1.66
C ALA A 202 -1.49 22.84 -2.90
N LEU A 203 -0.17 22.89 -2.75
CA LEU A 203 0.79 22.92 -3.84
C LEU A 203 1.50 21.57 -3.91
N ILE A 204 1.56 20.97 -5.08
CA ILE A 204 2.34 19.77 -5.35
C ILE A 204 3.62 20.18 -6.07
N VAL A 205 4.77 19.79 -5.56
CA VAL A 205 6.06 20.02 -6.22
C VAL A 205 6.74 18.69 -6.55
N ASP A 206 7.41 18.62 -7.70
CA ASP A 206 8.18 17.43 -8.09
C ASP A 206 9.49 17.82 -8.75
N LYS A 207 10.57 17.13 -8.42
CA LYS A 207 11.89 17.35 -9.04
C LYS A 207 11.95 16.93 -10.51
N ASN A 208 11.08 16.03 -10.95
CA ASN A 208 10.97 15.62 -12.35
C ASN A 208 10.23 16.72 -13.15
N HIS A 209 10.50 16.73 -14.45
CA HIS A 209 9.85 17.68 -15.38
C HIS A 209 8.52 17.14 -15.96
N ARG A 210 8.03 16.01 -15.45
CA ARG A 210 6.80 15.36 -15.88
C ARG A 210 6.07 14.75 -14.68
N ILE A 211 4.75 14.87 -14.64
CA ILE A 211 3.90 14.17 -13.67
C ILE A 211 4.15 12.66 -13.79
N GLY A 212 4.24 11.97 -12.67
CA GLY A 212 4.51 10.54 -12.68
C GLY A 212 5.92 10.18 -13.19
N GLY A 213 6.86 11.12 -13.22
CA GLY A 213 8.22 10.93 -13.76
C GLY A 213 8.97 9.74 -13.17
N ALA A 214 8.64 9.31 -11.96
CA ALA A 214 9.17 8.11 -11.35
C ALA A 214 8.82 6.82 -12.15
N TRP A 215 7.72 6.79 -12.90
CA TRP A 215 7.33 5.67 -13.75
C TRP A 215 8.07 5.67 -15.09
N THR A 216 8.19 6.83 -15.74
CA THR A 216 8.93 6.95 -17.01
C THR A 216 10.44 6.87 -16.85
N SER A 217 10.96 7.11 -15.63
CA SER A 217 12.37 6.91 -15.32
C SER A 217 12.77 5.44 -15.21
N ARG A 218 11.83 4.51 -15.07
CA ARG A 218 12.04 3.06 -15.01
C ARG A 218 12.33 2.47 -16.41
N TYR A 219 12.58 1.18 -16.46
CA TYR A 219 12.76 0.43 -17.70
C TYR A 219 11.48 0.39 -18.55
N GLN A 220 11.63 0.39 -19.88
CA GLN A 220 10.51 0.52 -20.82
C GLN A 220 9.52 -0.65 -20.77
N SER A 221 9.98 -1.85 -20.38
CA SER A 221 9.15 -3.04 -20.27
C SER A 221 8.29 -3.10 -19.00
N VAL A 222 8.35 -2.09 -18.11
CA VAL A 222 7.59 -2.09 -16.86
C VAL A 222 6.09 -2.11 -17.11
N LYS A 223 5.40 -3.04 -16.42
CA LYS A 223 3.95 -3.11 -16.36
C LYS A 223 3.50 -3.06 -14.91
N LEU A 224 2.28 -2.57 -14.68
CA LEU A 224 1.68 -2.60 -13.37
C LEU A 224 1.44 -4.03 -12.90
N ASN A 225 1.56 -4.25 -11.59
CA ASN A 225 1.35 -5.56 -10.96
C ASN A 225 -0.12 -5.85 -10.65
N THR A 226 -0.97 -4.82 -10.69
CA THR A 226 -2.39 -4.88 -10.41
C THR A 226 -3.20 -4.55 -11.67
N PRO A 227 -4.39 -5.14 -11.84
CA PRO A 227 -5.25 -4.86 -12.99
C PRO A 227 -5.91 -3.48 -12.84
N LYS A 228 -6.23 -2.84 -13.97
CA LYS A 228 -6.76 -1.48 -14.02
C LYS A 228 -8.03 -1.26 -13.16
N TYR A 229 -8.85 -2.29 -12.95
CA TYR A 229 -10.07 -2.16 -12.13
C TYR A 229 -9.76 -1.94 -10.64
N THR A 230 -8.56 -2.23 -10.17
CA THR A 230 -8.11 -1.91 -8.81
C THR A 230 -7.44 -0.54 -8.70
N ASP A 231 -6.93 -0.01 -9.80
CA ASP A 231 -5.97 1.10 -9.82
C ASP A 231 -6.61 2.47 -10.14
N HIS A 232 -7.93 2.58 -10.04
CA HIS A 232 -8.63 3.85 -10.18
C HIS A 232 -8.12 4.91 -9.21
N PHE A 233 -8.22 6.17 -9.61
CA PHE A 233 -7.94 7.31 -8.74
C PHE A 233 -9.25 7.85 -8.13
N PRO A 234 -9.20 8.60 -7.02
CA PRO A 234 -10.38 9.30 -6.52
C PRO A 234 -11.02 10.13 -7.63
N PHE A 235 -12.36 10.07 -7.75
CA PHE A 235 -13.15 10.84 -8.72
C PHE A 235 -12.97 10.47 -10.19
N MET A 236 -12.02 9.59 -10.55
CA MET A 236 -11.76 9.25 -11.95
C MET A 236 -11.35 7.78 -12.10
N LYS A 237 -12.19 7.01 -12.77
CA LYS A 237 -11.89 5.63 -13.14
C LYS A 237 -10.89 5.59 -14.31
N LEU A 238 -10.06 4.56 -14.37
CA LEU A 238 -9.24 4.26 -15.55
C LEU A 238 -10.15 3.91 -16.72
N PRO A 239 -9.75 4.21 -17.98
CA PRO A 239 -10.53 3.85 -19.17
C PRO A 239 -10.81 2.34 -19.24
N GLU A 240 -12.01 1.97 -19.68
CA GLU A 240 -12.36 0.55 -19.88
C GLU A 240 -11.57 -0.06 -21.04
N GLU A 241 -11.30 0.72 -22.08
CA GLU A 241 -10.49 0.32 -23.21
C GLU A 241 -9.02 0.17 -22.84
N GLY A 242 -8.26 -0.55 -23.67
CA GLY A 242 -6.83 -0.76 -23.50
C GLY A 242 -6.48 -1.98 -22.63
N PRO A 243 -5.19 -2.17 -22.30
CA PRO A 243 -4.73 -3.36 -21.62
C PRO A 243 -5.22 -3.42 -20.17
N GLN A 244 -5.47 -4.63 -19.68
CA GLN A 244 -5.83 -4.86 -18.28
C GLN A 244 -4.70 -4.46 -17.32
N TYR A 245 -3.46 -4.65 -17.74
CA TYR A 245 -2.25 -4.28 -17.03
C TYR A 245 -1.51 -3.21 -17.80
N MET A 246 -1.60 -1.98 -17.32
CA MET A 246 -1.04 -0.82 -17.99
C MET A 246 0.49 -0.81 -17.93
N SER A 247 1.10 -0.28 -18.97
CA SER A 247 2.52 0.11 -18.96
C SER A 247 2.74 1.36 -18.09
N GLY A 248 3.99 1.61 -17.72
CA GLY A 248 4.34 2.82 -16.99
C GLY A 248 3.99 4.10 -17.76
N GLU A 249 4.15 4.11 -19.09
CA GLU A 249 3.81 5.27 -19.93
C GLU A 249 2.30 5.52 -20.01
N GLU A 250 1.47 4.47 -20.19
CA GLU A 250 0.00 4.61 -20.19
C GLU A 250 -0.51 5.15 -18.84
N MET A 251 0.07 4.70 -17.73
CA MET A 251 -0.28 5.21 -16.42
C MET A 251 0.15 6.67 -16.24
N VAL A 252 1.30 7.07 -16.75
CA VAL A 252 1.74 8.48 -16.69
C VAL A 252 0.80 9.38 -17.50
N GLN A 253 0.40 8.96 -18.71
CA GLN A 253 -0.59 9.70 -19.51
C GLN A 253 -1.92 9.87 -18.75
N PHE A 254 -2.36 8.82 -18.05
CA PHE A 254 -3.54 8.93 -17.19
C PHE A 254 -3.33 9.90 -16.02
N MET A 255 -2.16 9.86 -15.36
CA MET A 255 -1.84 10.78 -14.25
C MET A 255 -1.78 12.25 -14.71
N GLU A 256 -1.23 12.51 -15.90
CA GLU A 256 -1.21 13.85 -16.50
C GLU A 256 -2.64 14.36 -16.79
N LEU A 257 -3.46 13.51 -17.41
CA LEU A 257 -4.87 13.81 -17.64
C LEU A 257 -5.63 14.04 -16.32
N TYR A 258 -5.36 13.21 -15.30
CA TYR A 258 -5.95 13.35 -13.98
C TYR A 258 -5.59 14.68 -13.32
N GLY A 259 -4.29 15.03 -13.30
CA GLY A 259 -3.84 16.33 -12.76
C GLY A 259 -4.51 17.51 -13.43
N GLN A 260 -4.66 17.46 -14.75
CA GLN A 260 -5.35 18.48 -15.53
C GLN A 260 -6.87 18.53 -15.23
N LYS A 261 -7.55 17.37 -15.25
CA LYS A 261 -9.01 17.29 -15.01
C LYS A 261 -9.37 17.71 -13.60
N MET A 262 -8.56 17.35 -12.61
CA MET A 262 -8.74 17.77 -11.22
C MET A 262 -8.29 19.22 -10.98
N GLY A 263 -7.66 19.88 -11.97
CA GLY A 263 -7.17 21.26 -11.87
C GLY A 263 -6.20 21.43 -10.70
N LEU A 264 -5.27 20.48 -10.52
CA LEU A 264 -4.33 20.50 -9.40
C LEU A 264 -3.25 21.57 -9.60
N ASN A 265 -2.83 22.21 -8.51
CA ASN A 265 -1.72 23.14 -8.50
C ASN A 265 -0.40 22.36 -8.41
N ILE A 266 0.33 22.27 -9.52
CA ILE A 266 1.54 21.42 -9.64
C ILE A 266 2.69 22.26 -10.21
N GLU A 267 3.84 22.22 -9.54
CA GLU A 267 5.10 22.76 -10.04
C GLU A 267 6.12 21.64 -10.24
N LEU A 268 6.58 21.49 -11.48
CA LEU A 268 7.56 20.50 -11.89
C LEU A 268 8.97 21.11 -11.97
N GLY A 269 10.01 20.25 -11.87
CA GLY A 269 11.41 20.66 -11.87
C GLY A 269 11.83 21.37 -10.58
N VAL A 270 11.08 21.16 -9.49
CA VAL A 270 11.34 21.74 -8.16
C VAL A 270 11.74 20.64 -7.18
N GLU A 271 12.99 20.62 -6.76
CA GLU A 271 13.52 19.67 -5.79
C GLU A 271 13.52 20.27 -4.38
N VAL A 272 12.75 19.68 -3.47
CA VAL A 272 12.81 20.02 -2.05
C VAL A 272 14.07 19.43 -1.44
N THR A 273 14.88 20.29 -0.84
CA THR A 273 16.18 19.91 -0.27
C THR A 273 16.18 19.87 1.25
N LYS A 274 15.35 20.70 1.90
CA LYS A 274 15.29 20.80 3.35
C LYS A 274 13.96 21.36 3.83
N ALA A 275 13.47 20.85 4.94
CA ALA A 275 12.32 21.42 5.66
C ALA A 275 12.65 21.55 7.15
N LYS A 276 12.34 22.72 7.73
CA LYS A 276 12.56 22.99 9.15
C LYS A 276 11.28 23.49 9.78
N TYR A 277 10.85 22.87 10.86
CA TYR A 277 9.67 23.26 11.63
C TYR A 277 9.97 24.48 12.53
N ASP A 278 9.06 25.44 12.51
CA ASP A 278 9.03 26.60 13.39
C ASP A 278 7.86 26.40 14.39
N PRO A 279 8.13 26.08 15.64
CA PRO A 279 7.08 25.80 16.62
C PRO A 279 6.29 27.07 17.02
N ASP A 280 6.91 28.26 16.95
CA ASP A 280 6.28 29.51 17.34
C ASP A 280 5.18 29.91 16.35
N ASN A 281 5.44 29.66 15.05
CA ASN A 281 4.50 29.94 13.96
C ASN A 281 3.71 28.69 13.51
N ARG A 282 4.00 27.49 14.06
CA ARG A 282 3.40 26.18 13.68
C ARG A 282 3.48 25.93 12.18
N ARG A 283 4.67 26.19 11.59
CA ARG A 283 4.88 26.10 10.13
C ARG A 283 6.25 25.52 9.81
N TYR A 284 6.34 24.97 8.62
CA TYR A 284 7.61 24.58 8.02
C TYR A 284 8.15 25.68 7.12
N ARG A 285 9.44 26.00 7.27
CA ARG A 285 10.22 26.68 6.24
C ARG A 285 10.85 25.61 5.36
N VAL A 286 10.48 25.57 4.08
CA VAL A 286 10.88 24.53 3.13
C VAL A 286 11.77 25.14 2.05
N GLU A 287 13.02 24.68 1.98
CA GLU A 287 13.98 25.07 0.97
C GLU A 287 13.89 24.15 -0.24
N ALA A 288 13.80 24.72 -1.42
CA ALA A 288 13.73 23.98 -2.68
C ALA A 288 14.64 24.63 -3.74
N GLN A 289 14.94 23.86 -4.77
CA GLN A 289 15.77 24.29 -5.88
C GLN A 289 15.09 23.98 -7.21
N ARG A 290 15.05 24.99 -8.10
CA ARG A 290 14.60 24.81 -9.49
C ARG A 290 15.82 24.91 -10.42
N GLY A 291 16.11 23.80 -11.12
CA GLY A 291 17.32 23.70 -11.91
C GLY A 291 18.60 23.84 -11.07
N VAL A 292 19.65 24.44 -11.64
CA VAL A 292 21.00 24.47 -11.00
C VAL A 292 21.19 25.64 -10.02
N SER A 293 20.42 26.73 -10.14
CA SER A 293 20.74 27.98 -9.45
C SER A 293 19.57 28.72 -8.79
N GLU A 294 18.34 28.40 -9.15
CA GLU A 294 17.19 29.12 -8.62
C GLU A 294 16.72 28.50 -7.30
N LYS A 295 16.86 29.26 -6.21
CA LYS A 295 16.43 28.85 -4.87
C LYS A 295 15.02 29.35 -4.61
N HIS A 296 14.16 28.45 -4.13
CA HIS A 296 12.83 28.75 -3.64
C HIS A 296 12.72 28.46 -2.15
N VAL A 297 11.87 29.21 -1.46
CA VAL A 297 11.54 28.96 -0.05
C VAL A 297 10.04 29.03 0.10
N PHE A 298 9.43 27.93 0.52
CA PHE A 298 8.01 27.86 0.84
C PHE A 298 7.81 27.94 2.35
N SER A 299 6.65 28.47 2.76
CA SER A 299 6.15 28.41 4.13
C SER A 299 4.85 27.59 4.13
N ALA A 300 4.80 26.47 4.84
CA ALA A 300 3.64 25.58 4.84
C ALA A 300 3.27 25.13 6.25
N LYS A 301 1.96 25.05 6.56
CA LYS A 301 1.48 24.48 7.83
C LYS A 301 1.70 22.96 7.85
N HIS A 302 1.42 22.32 6.72
CA HIS A 302 1.60 20.88 6.54
C HIS A 302 2.58 20.61 5.41
N VAL A 303 3.54 19.72 5.65
CA VAL A 303 4.45 19.15 4.65
C VAL A 303 4.15 17.66 4.51
N VAL A 304 3.80 17.24 3.31
CA VAL A 304 3.53 15.84 2.98
C VAL A 304 4.62 15.31 2.06
N LEU A 305 5.41 14.36 2.52
CA LEU A 305 6.30 13.63 1.62
C LEU A 305 5.53 12.53 0.90
N ALA A 306 5.38 12.69 -0.42
CA ALA A 306 4.76 11.72 -1.35
C ALA A 306 5.83 11.11 -2.27
N THR A 307 7.01 10.83 -1.70
CA THR A 307 8.25 10.47 -2.40
C THR A 307 8.40 8.98 -2.67
N GLY A 308 7.36 8.18 -2.43
CA GLY A 308 7.31 6.74 -2.75
C GLY A 308 7.62 5.83 -1.56
N VAL A 309 7.51 4.52 -1.80
CA VAL A 309 7.70 3.47 -0.77
C VAL A 309 9.16 3.31 -0.39
N PHE A 310 10.07 3.56 -1.32
CA PHE A 310 11.51 3.44 -1.15
C PHE A 310 12.20 4.76 -1.42
N SER A 311 13.41 4.89 -0.89
CA SER A 311 14.32 5.97 -1.28
C SER A 311 14.85 5.73 -2.70
N GLU A 312 15.59 6.69 -3.24
CA GLU A 312 16.31 6.53 -4.51
C GLU A 312 17.71 5.93 -4.30
N GLU A 313 18.11 5.71 -3.07
CA GLU A 313 19.40 5.16 -2.74
C GLU A 313 19.40 3.65 -3.01
N ALA A 314 20.11 3.25 -4.07
CA ALA A 314 20.23 1.88 -4.49
C ALA A 314 21.01 1.03 -3.47
N ILE A 315 20.56 -0.19 -3.26
CA ILE A 315 21.30 -1.19 -2.48
C ILE A 315 22.24 -1.92 -3.43
N THR A 316 23.54 -1.64 -3.35
CA THR A 316 24.56 -2.36 -4.10
C THR A 316 25.30 -3.31 -3.15
N PRO A 317 25.37 -4.61 -3.45
CA PRO A 317 26.15 -5.55 -2.65
C PRO A 317 27.63 -5.16 -2.62
N GLU A 318 28.25 -5.26 -1.45
CA GLU A 318 29.71 -5.16 -1.34
C GLU A 318 30.32 -6.47 -1.84
N VAL A 319 31.03 -6.40 -2.94
CA VAL A 319 31.69 -7.54 -3.62
C VAL A 319 33.15 -7.22 -3.77
N ALA A 320 34.02 -8.15 -3.41
CA ALA A 320 35.46 -7.93 -3.50
C ALA A 320 35.95 -7.79 -4.96
N SER A 321 37.00 -7.00 -5.13
CA SER A 321 37.72 -6.82 -6.41
C SER A 321 36.86 -6.38 -7.60
N PRO A 322 35.96 -5.38 -7.45
CA PRO A 322 35.11 -4.93 -8.55
C PRO A 322 35.94 -4.39 -9.76
N GLU A 323 37.11 -3.87 -9.50
CA GLU A 323 38.07 -3.35 -10.50
C GLU A 323 38.66 -4.43 -11.42
N LYS A 324 38.58 -5.69 -11.05
CA LYS A 324 39.07 -6.81 -11.89
C LYS A 324 38.14 -7.17 -13.04
N PHE A 325 36.84 -6.86 -12.91
CA PHE A 325 35.88 -7.27 -13.90
C PHE A 325 35.97 -6.44 -15.17
N ASN A 326 36.13 -7.10 -16.31
CA ASN A 326 36.26 -6.45 -17.62
C ASN A 326 34.91 -6.11 -18.26
N GLY A 327 33.79 -6.49 -17.62
CA GLY A 327 32.45 -6.30 -18.14
C GLY A 327 31.76 -5.02 -17.63
N LEU A 328 30.50 -4.88 -17.97
CA LEU A 328 29.64 -3.78 -17.56
C LEU A 328 28.91 -4.14 -16.26
N VAL A 329 28.97 -3.26 -15.24
CA VAL A 329 28.20 -3.41 -13.98
C VAL A 329 27.36 -2.17 -13.77
N TYR A 330 26.06 -2.35 -13.47
CA TYR A 330 25.20 -1.23 -13.10
C TYR A 330 23.99 -1.69 -12.26
N HIS A 331 23.34 -0.73 -11.59
CA HIS A 331 22.11 -0.99 -10.83
C HIS A 331 20.88 -0.86 -11.73
N SER A 332 19.84 -1.66 -11.48
CA SER A 332 18.56 -1.69 -12.21
C SER A 332 17.87 -0.33 -12.34
N GLY A 333 18.16 0.61 -11.45
CA GLY A 333 17.65 1.98 -11.52
C GLY A 333 18.08 2.76 -12.77
N THR A 334 19.20 2.38 -13.39
CA THR A 334 19.71 2.99 -14.64
C THR A 334 19.37 2.16 -15.88
N HIS A 335 18.76 0.98 -15.72
CA HIS A 335 18.31 0.17 -16.84
C HIS A 335 17.11 0.82 -17.54
N LYS A 336 17.20 0.97 -18.87
CA LYS A 336 16.10 1.47 -19.71
C LYS A 336 15.55 0.38 -20.63
N SER A 337 16.43 -0.32 -21.29
CA SER A 337 16.11 -1.51 -22.10
C SER A 337 17.39 -2.30 -22.39
N ALA A 338 17.23 -3.54 -22.82
CA ALA A 338 18.33 -4.41 -23.24
C ALA A 338 19.17 -3.79 -24.38
N SER A 339 18.59 -2.92 -25.21
CA SER A 339 19.26 -2.24 -26.33
C SER A 339 20.36 -1.26 -25.88
N GLN A 340 20.39 -0.85 -24.60
CA GLN A 340 21.48 -0.01 -24.08
C GLN A 340 22.84 -0.75 -24.01
N VAL A 341 22.83 -2.09 -24.10
CA VAL A 341 24.06 -2.90 -24.07
C VAL A 341 24.54 -3.17 -25.48
N PRO A 342 25.71 -2.63 -25.88
CA PRO A 342 26.27 -2.87 -27.22
C PRO A 342 26.60 -4.34 -27.45
N ASN A 343 26.37 -4.82 -28.68
CA ASN A 343 26.67 -6.19 -29.09
C ASN A 343 26.05 -7.27 -28.20
N LEU A 344 24.82 -7.03 -27.76
CA LEU A 344 24.10 -7.86 -26.78
C LEU A 344 24.05 -9.35 -27.18
N SER A 345 23.92 -9.67 -28.46
CA SER A 345 23.88 -11.04 -28.97
C SER A 345 25.15 -11.88 -28.67
N ASN A 346 26.23 -11.22 -28.28
CA ASN A 346 27.47 -11.88 -27.84
C ASN A 346 27.70 -11.82 -26.33
N LYS A 347 26.75 -11.25 -25.56
CA LYS A 347 26.91 -10.98 -24.13
C LYS A 347 26.18 -12.01 -23.23
N ARG A 348 26.90 -12.47 -22.22
CA ARG A 348 26.34 -13.23 -21.08
C ARG A 348 25.93 -12.22 -20.02
N VAL A 349 24.66 -12.21 -19.67
CA VAL A 349 24.08 -11.26 -18.71
C VAL A 349 23.75 -11.98 -17.41
N VAL A 350 24.19 -11.42 -16.28
CA VAL A 350 23.80 -11.88 -14.94
C VAL A 350 22.97 -10.79 -14.28
N VAL A 351 21.71 -11.14 -13.93
CA VAL A 351 20.82 -10.29 -13.15
C VAL A 351 20.86 -10.75 -11.70
N VAL A 352 21.34 -9.90 -10.80
CA VAL A 352 21.48 -10.21 -9.38
C VAL A 352 20.21 -9.78 -8.64
N GLY A 353 19.42 -10.75 -8.21
CA GLY A 353 18.15 -10.53 -7.53
C GLY A 353 16.96 -11.10 -8.31
N CYS A 354 16.02 -11.73 -7.59
CA CYS A 354 14.87 -12.44 -8.15
C CYS A 354 13.52 -11.83 -7.70
N GLY A 355 13.46 -10.53 -7.42
CA GLY A 355 12.20 -9.80 -7.29
C GLY A 355 11.60 -9.43 -8.65
N SER A 356 10.47 -8.69 -8.67
CA SER A 356 9.80 -8.28 -9.92
C SER A 356 10.76 -7.61 -10.90
N THR A 357 11.54 -6.61 -10.44
CA THR A 357 12.53 -5.92 -11.29
C THR A 357 13.56 -6.87 -11.90
N GLY A 358 14.03 -7.87 -11.13
CA GLY A 358 14.99 -8.86 -11.64
C GLY A 358 14.42 -9.74 -12.76
N HIS A 359 13.17 -10.18 -12.60
CA HIS A 359 12.46 -10.97 -13.61
C HIS A 359 12.18 -10.15 -14.87
N ASP A 360 11.71 -8.91 -14.73
CA ASP A 360 11.39 -8.04 -15.85
C ASP A 360 12.64 -7.73 -16.68
N ILE A 361 13.77 -7.41 -16.03
CA ILE A 361 15.05 -7.12 -16.71
C ILE A 361 15.63 -8.38 -17.36
N ALA A 362 15.54 -9.54 -16.70
CA ALA A 362 15.99 -10.79 -17.30
C ALA A 362 15.17 -11.14 -18.56
N ALA A 363 13.85 -10.95 -18.51
CA ALA A 363 12.96 -11.15 -19.66
C ALA A 363 13.26 -10.14 -20.79
N ASP A 364 13.58 -8.89 -20.46
CA ASP A 364 13.97 -7.87 -21.43
C ASP A 364 15.26 -8.26 -22.15
N PHE A 365 16.27 -8.76 -21.45
CA PHE A 365 17.51 -9.24 -22.05
C PHE A 365 17.31 -10.48 -22.94
N VAL A 366 16.45 -11.42 -22.55
CA VAL A 366 16.08 -12.57 -23.40
C VAL A 366 15.40 -12.09 -24.66
N SER A 367 14.45 -11.16 -24.54
CA SER A 367 13.71 -10.59 -25.67
C SER A 367 14.62 -9.75 -26.59
N GLY A 368 15.61 -9.07 -26.01
CA GLY A 368 16.62 -8.30 -26.72
C GLY A 368 17.71 -9.13 -27.41
N GLY A 369 17.68 -10.48 -27.24
CA GLY A 369 18.57 -11.39 -27.92
C GLY A 369 19.97 -11.54 -27.28
N ALA A 370 20.07 -11.40 -25.95
CA ALA A 370 21.31 -11.71 -25.23
C ALA A 370 21.76 -13.15 -25.49
N LYS A 371 23.08 -13.38 -25.54
CA LYS A 371 23.67 -14.71 -25.77
C LYS A 371 23.25 -15.71 -24.68
N GLU A 372 23.24 -15.25 -23.44
CA GLU A 372 22.84 -16.01 -22.26
C GLU A 372 22.32 -15.05 -21.19
N VAL A 373 21.25 -15.44 -20.48
CA VAL A 373 20.73 -14.69 -19.34
C VAL A 373 20.67 -15.61 -18.13
N THR A 374 21.30 -15.19 -17.04
CA THR A 374 21.31 -15.90 -15.75
C THR A 374 20.75 -14.99 -14.66
N MET A 375 19.78 -15.45 -13.90
CA MET A 375 19.37 -14.79 -12.67
C MET A 375 20.10 -15.41 -11.48
N PHE A 376 20.70 -14.58 -10.65
CA PHE A 376 21.35 -14.99 -9.42
C PHE A 376 20.42 -14.80 -8.23
N GLN A 377 20.14 -15.90 -7.52
CA GLN A 377 19.26 -15.95 -6.37
C GLN A 377 20.02 -16.27 -5.08
N ARG A 378 19.85 -15.42 -4.05
CA ARG A 378 20.35 -15.65 -2.70
C ARG A 378 19.27 -16.27 -1.80
N ASN A 379 18.11 -15.62 -1.70
CA ASN A 379 17.01 -16.02 -0.81
C ASN A 379 15.81 -16.52 -1.59
N PRO A 380 14.99 -17.44 -1.03
CA PRO A 380 13.71 -17.83 -1.61
C PRO A 380 12.76 -16.63 -1.75
N ILE A 381 11.92 -16.66 -2.79
CA ILE A 381 10.90 -15.65 -3.07
C ILE A 381 9.53 -16.30 -3.23
N PHE A 382 8.46 -15.48 -3.15
CA PHE A 382 7.15 -15.86 -3.67
C PHE A 382 7.10 -15.58 -5.18
N SER A 383 6.58 -16.52 -5.96
CA SER A 383 6.25 -16.33 -7.37
C SER A 383 4.82 -16.83 -7.60
N VAL A 384 3.94 -15.95 -8.04
CA VAL A 384 2.52 -16.23 -8.27
C VAL A 384 2.07 -15.56 -9.57
N SER A 385 1.11 -16.18 -10.27
CA SER A 385 0.57 -15.60 -11.50
C SER A 385 -0.39 -14.43 -11.21
N ASP A 386 -0.56 -13.57 -12.19
CA ASP A 386 -1.60 -12.54 -12.18
C ASP A 386 -3.01 -13.15 -12.03
N LYS A 387 -3.25 -14.29 -12.68
CA LYS A 387 -4.53 -15.03 -12.59
C LYS A 387 -4.83 -15.50 -11.17
N ALA A 388 -3.81 -16.01 -10.46
CA ALA A 388 -3.98 -16.41 -9.06
C ALA A 388 -4.26 -15.20 -8.16
N ILE A 389 -3.58 -14.07 -8.38
CA ILE A 389 -3.82 -12.81 -7.67
C ILE A 389 -5.25 -12.33 -7.91
N GLU A 390 -5.71 -12.27 -9.16
CA GLU A 390 -7.06 -11.81 -9.50
C GLU A 390 -8.15 -12.72 -8.90
N ALA A 391 -7.97 -14.04 -9.00
CA ALA A 391 -8.97 -14.98 -8.52
C ALA A 391 -9.05 -15.08 -6.99
N ILE A 392 -7.95 -14.84 -6.27
CA ILE A 392 -7.85 -15.15 -4.85
C ILE A 392 -7.72 -13.90 -3.97
N LEU A 393 -6.98 -12.86 -4.42
CA LEU A 393 -6.76 -11.67 -3.60
C LEU A 393 -7.65 -10.47 -4.00
N LEU A 394 -8.05 -10.36 -5.26
CA LEU A 394 -8.70 -9.16 -5.78
C LEU A 394 -10.18 -9.32 -6.15
N PRO A 395 -10.89 -10.42 -5.82
CA PRO A 395 -12.24 -10.63 -6.33
C PRO A 395 -13.23 -9.53 -5.93
N ILE A 396 -13.07 -8.91 -4.74
CA ILE A 396 -13.98 -7.87 -4.26
C ILE A 396 -13.95 -6.61 -5.13
N TRP A 397 -12.81 -6.27 -5.76
CA TRP A 397 -12.72 -5.09 -6.64
C TRP A 397 -13.23 -5.34 -8.07
N ASN A 398 -13.61 -6.58 -8.39
CA ASN A 398 -14.21 -6.97 -9.66
C ASN A 398 -15.57 -7.66 -9.47
N MET A 399 -16.20 -7.47 -8.33
CA MET A 399 -17.49 -8.06 -7.98
C MET A 399 -18.62 -7.21 -8.57
N GLU A 400 -19.52 -7.84 -9.31
CA GLU A 400 -20.71 -7.17 -9.85
C GLU A 400 -21.59 -6.61 -8.71
N GLY A 401 -22.02 -5.36 -8.85
CA GLY A 401 -22.88 -4.68 -7.87
C GLY A 401 -22.16 -4.12 -6.66
N LEU A 402 -20.81 -4.21 -6.60
CA LEU A 402 -19.99 -3.59 -5.57
C LEU A 402 -19.17 -2.44 -6.19
N GLU A 403 -19.43 -1.21 -5.75
CA GLU A 403 -18.65 -0.06 -6.22
C GLU A 403 -17.23 -0.08 -5.67
N THR A 404 -16.30 0.58 -6.38
CA THR A 404 -14.87 0.59 -6.02
C THR A 404 -14.64 1.08 -4.58
N GLU A 405 -15.35 2.13 -4.18
CA GLU A 405 -15.26 2.71 -2.83
C GLU A 405 -15.84 1.78 -1.77
N GLU A 406 -16.87 1.01 -2.08
CA GLU A 406 -17.41 -0.03 -1.18
C GLU A 406 -16.43 -1.18 -1.01
N ALA A 407 -15.80 -1.62 -2.12
CA ALA A 407 -14.73 -2.63 -2.08
C ALA A 407 -13.53 -2.16 -1.25
N ASP A 408 -13.20 -0.87 -1.31
CA ASP A 408 -12.14 -0.26 -0.50
C ASP A 408 -12.46 -0.32 1.00
N VAL A 409 -13.68 0.02 1.41
CA VAL A 409 -14.14 -0.09 2.81
C VAL A 409 -14.05 -1.54 3.30
N LEU A 410 -14.46 -2.51 2.45
CA LEU A 410 -14.33 -3.94 2.75
C LEU A 410 -12.88 -4.38 2.91
N GLY A 411 -12.01 -4.00 1.98
CA GLY A 411 -10.59 -4.34 1.99
C GLY A 411 -9.88 -3.76 3.21
N ASN A 412 -10.21 -2.52 3.58
CA ASN A 412 -9.64 -1.84 4.74
C ASN A 412 -10.20 -2.31 6.08
N SER A 413 -11.30 -3.06 6.10
CA SER A 413 -11.93 -3.46 7.36
C SER A 413 -11.15 -4.50 8.16
N LEU A 414 -10.22 -5.22 7.52
CA LEU A 414 -9.41 -6.25 8.19
C LEU A 414 -8.16 -5.64 8.83
N PRO A 415 -7.88 -5.88 10.13
CA PRO A 415 -6.60 -5.56 10.76
C PRO A 415 -5.43 -6.17 9.99
N LEU A 416 -4.33 -5.43 9.81
CA LEU A 416 -3.18 -5.93 9.05
C LEU A 416 -2.58 -7.20 9.66
N LYS A 417 -2.63 -7.34 10.99
CA LYS A 417 -2.19 -8.55 11.69
C LYS A 417 -3.02 -9.78 11.29
N LEU A 418 -4.33 -9.59 11.10
CA LEU A 418 -5.23 -10.65 10.63
C LEU A 418 -5.03 -10.95 9.13
N ILE A 419 -4.78 -9.92 8.31
CA ILE A 419 -4.41 -10.09 6.90
C ILE A 419 -3.15 -10.95 6.77
N ARG A 420 -2.14 -10.76 7.62
CA ARG A 420 -0.92 -11.59 7.64
C ARG A 420 -1.25 -13.05 7.91
N THR A 421 -2.12 -13.33 8.89
CA THR A 421 -2.56 -14.70 9.20
C THR A 421 -3.28 -15.34 8.01
N ILE A 422 -4.30 -14.68 7.47
CA ILE A 422 -5.09 -15.19 6.34
C ILE A 422 -4.22 -15.37 5.09
N SER A 423 -3.25 -14.50 4.90
CA SER A 423 -2.35 -14.53 3.75
C SER A 423 -1.54 -15.83 3.65
N ILE A 424 -1.30 -16.54 4.74
CA ILE A 424 -0.59 -17.84 4.70
C ILE A 424 -1.39 -18.83 3.86
N ASP A 425 -2.66 -19.02 4.19
CA ASP A 425 -3.55 -19.95 3.49
C ASP A 425 -3.85 -19.49 2.06
N LEU A 426 -4.08 -18.18 1.86
CA LEU A 426 -4.29 -17.62 0.52
C LEU A 426 -3.04 -17.82 -0.36
N THR A 427 -1.85 -17.72 0.20
CA THR A 427 -0.60 -17.98 -0.53
C THR A 427 -0.48 -19.44 -0.92
N GLN A 428 -0.85 -20.36 -0.04
CA GLN A 428 -0.88 -21.80 -0.38
C GLN A 428 -1.90 -22.09 -1.49
N LEU A 429 -3.08 -21.46 -1.45
CA LEU A 429 -4.09 -21.59 -2.50
C LEU A 429 -3.58 -21.03 -3.85
N MET A 430 -2.92 -19.87 -3.86
CA MET A 430 -2.31 -19.31 -5.07
C MET A 430 -1.23 -20.24 -5.63
N CYS A 431 -0.39 -20.81 -4.78
CA CYS A 431 0.63 -21.75 -5.20
C CYS A 431 0.04 -23.08 -5.71
N ALA A 432 -1.09 -23.51 -5.16
CA ALA A 432 -1.82 -24.69 -5.67
C ALA A 432 -2.47 -24.41 -7.03
N HIS A 433 -3.03 -23.21 -7.23
CA HIS A 433 -3.53 -22.74 -8.52
C HIS A 433 -2.42 -22.75 -9.59
N ASP A 434 -1.23 -22.29 -9.24
CA ASP A 434 -0.08 -22.17 -10.13
C ASP A 434 0.86 -23.38 -10.10
N LYS A 435 0.37 -24.55 -9.63
CA LYS A 435 1.21 -25.72 -9.35
C LYS A 435 2.18 -26.09 -10.47
N ALA A 436 1.74 -26.09 -11.72
CA ALA A 436 2.58 -26.46 -12.86
C ALA A 436 3.77 -25.50 -13.03
N THR A 437 3.54 -24.20 -12.90
CA THR A 437 4.58 -23.16 -12.98
C THR A 437 5.53 -23.27 -11.80
N ILE A 438 5.02 -23.44 -10.58
CA ILE A 438 5.81 -23.60 -9.34
C ILE A 438 6.73 -24.82 -9.44
N ASP A 439 6.21 -25.97 -9.89
CA ASP A 439 7.00 -27.19 -10.07
C ASP A 439 8.08 -27.01 -11.15
N GLY A 440 7.74 -26.31 -12.26
CA GLY A 440 8.69 -25.98 -13.31
C GLY A 440 9.83 -25.07 -12.84
N LEU A 441 9.52 -24.02 -12.09
CA LEU A 441 10.51 -23.12 -11.50
C LEU A 441 11.44 -23.82 -10.51
N LYS A 442 10.89 -24.69 -9.64
CA LYS A 442 11.69 -25.52 -8.72
C LYS A 442 12.62 -26.45 -9.50
N LYS A 443 12.13 -27.10 -10.56
CA LYS A 443 12.95 -27.95 -11.44
C LYS A 443 14.07 -27.18 -12.13
N ALA A 444 13.84 -25.90 -12.48
CA ALA A 444 14.84 -25.01 -13.04
C ALA A 444 15.86 -24.52 -11.98
N GLY A 445 15.73 -24.89 -10.71
CA GLY A 445 16.66 -24.55 -9.62
C GLY A 445 16.28 -23.33 -8.80
N MET A 446 15.09 -22.74 -9.01
CA MET A 446 14.63 -21.60 -8.23
C MET A 446 14.14 -22.03 -6.84
N ALA A 447 14.58 -21.32 -5.81
CA ALA A 447 14.06 -21.49 -4.45
C ALA A 447 12.80 -20.64 -4.26
N LEU A 448 11.71 -21.29 -3.91
CA LEU A 448 10.40 -20.66 -3.76
C LEU A 448 9.85 -20.83 -2.35
N ARG A 449 9.16 -19.78 -1.88
CA ARG A 449 8.26 -19.85 -0.73
C ARG A 449 6.84 -20.13 -1.21
N THR A 450 6.10 -20.90 -0.43
CA THR A 450 4.73 -21.33 -0.79
C THR A 450 3.75 -21.21 0.38
N GLY A 451 4.11 -20.51 1.45
CA GLY A 451 3.27 -20.38 2.65
C GLY A 451 3.44 -21.49 3.68
N GLY A 452 4.09 -22.63 3.31
CA GLY A 452 4.29 -23.78 4.21
C GLY A 452 5.27 -23.54 5.37
N ASP A 453 5.98 -22.42 5.33
CA ASP A 453 6.92 -21.98 6.37
C ASP A 453 6.30 -20.98 7.36
N GLY A 454 4.97 -20.81 7.32
CA GLY A 454 4.22 -19.92 8.21
C GLY A 454 4.26 -18.43 7.82
N TYR A 455 4.70 -18.12 6.59
CA TYR A 455 4.69 -16.76 6.05
C TYR A 455 3.87 -16.70 4.78
N GLY A 456 3.02 -15.67 4.67
CA GLY A 456 2.23 -15.39 3.48
C GLY A 456 2.83 -14.30 2.62
N LEU A 457 2.27 -14.10 1.42
CA LEU A 457 2.65 -13.03 0.51
C LEU A 457 2.49 -11.64 1.16
N ALA A 458 1.47 -11.46 2.01
CA ALA A 458 1.24 -10.19 2.70
C ALA A 458 2.39 -9.80 3.65
N ASP A 459 3.07 -10.76 4.30
CA ASP A 459 4.24 -10.46 5.11
C ASP A 459 5.35 -9.79 4.27
N TYR A 460 5.54 -10.27 3.05
CA TYR A 460 6.55 -9.73 2.15
C TYR A 460 6.16 -8.38 1.56
N GLN A 461 4.87 -8.14 1.36
CA GLN A 461 4.35 -6.82 0.97
C GLN A 461 4.43 -5.82 2.13
N LEU A 462 4.02 -6.24 3.33
CA LEU A 462 3.90 -5.36 4.49
C LEU A 462 5.24 -5.08 5.17
N ILE A 463 6.13 -6.07 5.28
CA ILE A 463 7.38 -5.94 6.03
C ILE A 463 8.55 -5.57 5.12
N TYR A 464 8.63 -6.15 3.92
CA TYR A 464 9.78 -5.98 3.04
C TYR A 464 9.50 -5.12 1.81
N GLY A 465 8.24 -4.86 1.48
CA GLY A 465 7.84 -4.12 0.27
C GLY A 465 8.29 -4.78 -1.04
N GLY A 466 8.67 -6.08 -1.01
CA GLY A 466 9.22 -6.78 -2.16
C GLY A 466 9.57 -8.23 -1.84
N ARG A 467 10.55 -8.78 -2.58
CA ARG A 467 10.99 -10.19 -2.49
C ARG A 467 9.91 -11.16 -2.97
N PHE A 468 9.09 -10.73 -3.88
CA PHE A 468 8.11 -11.56 -4.60
C PHE A 468 8.12 -11.17 -6.08
N TYR A 469 7.54 -12.03 -6.88
CA TYR A 469 7.28 -11.79 -8.29
C TYR A 469 5.83 -12.13 -8.61
N ILE A 470 5.11 -11.17 -9.20
CA ILE A 470 3.82 -11.41 -9.86
C ILE A 470 4.13 -11.63 -11.33
N ASP A 471 3.89 -12.86 -11.79
CA ASP A 471 4.38 -13.32 -13.09
C ASP A 471 3.79 -12.53 -14.27
N ARG A 472 4.70 -11.99 -15.09
CA ARG A 472 4.41 -11.29 -16.34
C ARG A 472 5.07 -11.99 -17.55
N GLY A 473 5.31 -13.30 -17.42
CA GLY A 473 5.85 -14.15 -18.48
C GLY A 473 7.31 -14.58 -18.30
N ALA A 474 8.06 -14.04 -17.34
CA ALA A 474 9.41 -14.48 -17.08
C ALA A 474 9.50 -15.89 -16.49
N SER A 475 8.49 -16.34 -15.73
CA SER A 475 8.46 -17.70 -15.20
C SER A 475 8.52 -18.75 -16.31
N GLN A 476 7.78 -18.57 -17.39
CA GLN A 476 7.84 -19.49 -18.52
C GLN A 476 9.23 -19.48 -19.20
N MET A 477 9.90 -18.32 -19.27
CA MET A 477 11.26 -18.22 -19.82
C MET A 477 12.27 -18.98 -18.94
N ILE A 478 12.07 -19.03 -17.63
CA ILE A 478 12.88 -19.82 -16.68
C ILE A 478 12.61 -21.31 -16.87
N VAL A 479 11.35 -21.71 -16.96
CA VAL A 479 10.95 -23.12 -17.17
C VAL A 479 11.50 -23.66 -18.49
N ASP A 480 11.49 -22.85 -19.55
CA ASP A 480 12.03 -23.19 -20.86
C ASP A 480 13.59 -23.17 -20.92
N GLY A 481 14.26 -22.73 -19.85
CA GLY A 481 15.71 -22.61 -19.78
C GLY A 481 16.31 -21.43 -20.54
N ARG A 482 15.48 -20.49 -21.01
CA ARG A 482 15.93 -19.23 -21.64
C ARG A 482 16.53 -18.26 -20.63
N ILE A 483 16.06 -18.31 -19.38
CA ILE A 483 16.67 -17.68 -18.21
C ILE A 483 17.17 -18.78 -17.31
N LYS A 484 18.47 -18.84 -17.08
CA LYS A 484 19.10 -19.79 -16.17
C LYS A 484 19.02 -19.30 -14.72
N ILE A 485 18.89 -20.20 -13.77
CA ILE A 485 18.94 -19.87 -12.33
C ILE A 485 20.28 -20.35 -11.76
N ARG A 486 20.96 -19.47 -11.04
CA ARG A 486 22.10 -19.79 -10.19
C ARG A 486 21.82 -19.35 -8.77
N ARG A 487 22.07 -20.24 -7.82
CA ARG A 487 21.76 -19.99 -6.42
C ARG A 487 22.99 -20.20 -5.54
N CYS A 488 23.22 -19.23 -4.63
CA CYS A 488 24.17 -19.37 -3.53
C CYS A 488 23.68 -18.53 -2.34
N GLU A 489 23.42 -19.15 -1.19
CA GLU A 489 22.93 -18.48 0.02
C GLU A 489 23.96 -17.53 0.61
N GLY A 490 25.26 -17.84 0.48
CA GLY A 490 26.34 -16.96 0.89
C GLY A 490 26.52 -15.72 0.00
N GLY A 491 25.84 -15.66 -1.14
CA GLY A 491 25.92 -14.54 -2.04
C GLY A 491 27.11 -14.59 -3.00
N ILE A 492 27.47 -13.40 -3.50
CA ILE A 492 28.62 -13.18 -4.40
C ILE A 492 29.80 -12.73 -3.53
N SER A 493 30.96 -13.39 -3.66
CA SER A 493 32.16 -13.10 -2.85
C SER A 493 33.10 -12.13 -3.56
N ALA A 494 33.32 -12.29 -4.88
CA ALA A 494 34.26 -11.47 -5.60
C ALA A 494 33.93 -11.38 -7.10
N PHE A 495 34.50 -10.39 -7.75
CA PHE A 495 34.63 -10.35 -9.20
C PHE A 495 35.96 -10.98 -9.65
N ASP A 496 35.93 -11.58 -10.83
CA ASP A 496 37.11 -11.89 -11.61
C ASP A 496 37.01 -11.27 -13.02
N PRO A 497 38.07 -11.35 -13.87
CA PRO A 497 38.05 -10.70 -15.18
C PRO A 497 36.90 -11.11 -16.10
N GLU A 498 36.32 -12.29 -15.91
CA GLU A 498 35.31 -12.89 -16.81
C GLU A 498 33.95 -13.13 -16.12
N GLY A 499 33.77 -12.72 -14.86
CA GLY A 499 32.49 -12.95 -14.19
C GLY A 499 32.49 -12.77 -12.67
N LEU A 500 31.66 -13.57 -12.01
CA LEU A 500 31.40 -13.53 -10.57
C LEU A 500 31.87 -14.83 -9.90
N ILE A 501 32.50 -14.70 -8.75
CA ILE A 501 32.83 -15.81 -7.86
C ILE A 501 31.81 -15.81 -6.72
N LEU A 502 31.13 -16.93 -6.51
CA LEU A 502 30.16 -17.11 -5.43
C LEU A 502 30.86 -17.50 -4.13
N ALA A 503 30.15 -17.37 -3.00
CA ALA A 503 30.70 -17.69 -1.67
C ALA A 503 31.03 -19.19 -1.50
N ASP A 504 30.46 -20.08 -2.32
CA ASP A 504 30.77 -21.50 -2.36
C ASP A 504 31.97 -21.85 -3.28
N GLY A 505 32.63 -20.84 -3.85
CA GLY A 505 33.75 -20.96 -4.77
C GLY A 505 33.37 -21.24 -6.23
N THR A 506 32.10 -21.41 -6.54
CA THR A 506 31.67 -21.58 -7.94
C THR A 506 31.71 -20.26 -8.71
N LYS A 507 31.85 -20.35 -10.04
CA LYS A 507 31.94 -19.18 -10.92
C LYS A 507 30.71 -19.07 -11.81
N ILE A 508 30.31 -17.84 -12.09
CA ILE A 508 29.32 -17.46 -13.11
C ILE A 508 30.02 -16.55 -14.11
N ASP A 509 30.17 -17.01 -15.33
CA ASP A 509 30.71 -16.17 -16.41
C ASP A 509 29.71 -15.08 -16.77
N ALA A 510 30.20 -13.86 -16.93
CA ALA A 510 29.40 -12.69 -17.24
C ALA A 510 30.19 -11.68 -18.09
N ASP A 511 29.47 -10.99 -18.95
CA ASP A 511 29.95 -9.78 -19.67
C ASP A 511 29.19 -8.54 -19.19
N VAL A 512 28.00 -8.76 -18.59
CA VAL A 512 27.15 -7.72 -17.99
C VAL A 512 26.58 -8.22 -16.68
N VAL A 513 26.65 -7.39 -15.63
CA VAL A 513 26.05 -7.65 -14.32
C VAL A 513 25.10 -6.53 -13.98
N VAL A 514 23.84 -6.86 -13.72
CA VAL A 514 22.81 -5.90 -13.33
C VAL A 514 22.33 -6.19 -11.91
N TYR A 515 22.53 -5.25 -11.01
CA TYR A 515 22.03 -5.35 -9.64
C TYR A 515 20.55 -4.96 -9.58
N ALA A 516 19.65 -5.94 -9.45
CA ALA A 516 18.24 -5.79 -9.18
C ALA A 516 17.96 -6.02 -7.68
N THR A 517 18.72 -5.37 -6.83
CA THR A 517 18.84 -5.60 -5.40
C THR A 517 18.02 -4.64 -4.53
N GLY A 518 17.26 -3.75 -5.20
CA GLY A 518 16.30 -2.85 -4.55
C GLY A 518 16.95 -1.56 -4.03
N TYR A 519 16.19 -0.88 -3.17
CA TYR A 519 16.50 0.44 -2.65
C TYR A 519 16.33 0.47 -1.13
N ARG A 520 16.95 1.46 -0.47
CA ARG A 520 16.76 1.71 0.96
C ARG A 520 15.34 2.20 1.23
N TRP A 521 14.91 2.03 2.46
CA TRP A 521 13.62 2.50 2.95
C TRP A 521 13.53 4.04 2.98
N PRO A 522 12.31 4.62 3.13
CA PRO A 522 12.10 6.05 3.01
C PRO A 522 12.72 6.90 4.12
N GLU A 523 13.15 6.30 5.24
CA GLU A 523 13.84 7.04 6.33
C GLU A 523 15.00 7.88 5.82
N VAL A 524 15.73 7.40 4.82
CA VAL A 524 16.86 8.14 4.21
C VAL A 524 16.40 9.46 3.60
N ILE A 525 15.23 9.48 2.95
CA ILE A 525 14.66 10.72 2.38
C ILE A 525 14.11 11.62 3.49
N VAL A 526 13.44 11.03 4.49
CA VAL A 526 12.92 11.76 5.64
C VAL A 526 14.08 12.46 6.37
N GLU A 527 15.17 11.76 6.65
CA GLU A 527 16.35 12.34 7.31
C GLU A 527 16.99 13.45 6.47
N ARG A 528 17.14 13.23 5.16
CA ARG A 528 17.71 14.22 4.23
C ARG A 528 16.92 15.52 4.18
N ILE A 529 15.58 15.44 4.14
CA ILE A 529 14.69 16.60 3.96
C ILE A 529 14.31 17.20 5.30
N MET A 530 13.88 16.37 6.27
CA MET A 530 13.28 16.82 7.53
C MET A 530 14.32 16.94 8.66
N GLY A 531 15.49 16.29 8.52
CA GLY A 531 16.56 16.26 9.50
C GLY A 531 16.38 15.19 10.58
N SER A 532 17.47 14.92 11.32
CA SER A 532 17.56 13.87 12.33
C SER A 532 16.57 14.05 13.49
N ASP A 533 16.26 15.30 13.87
CA ASP A 533 15.31 15.58 14.96
C ASP A 533 13.89 15.09 14.65
N ILE A 534 13.44 15.26 13.40
CA ILE A 534 12.14 14.74 12.95
C ILE A 534 12.22 13.23 12.79
N THR A 535 13.28 12.72 12.15
CA THR A 535 13.43 11.28 11.92
C THR A 535 13.44 10.49 13.23
N SER A 536 14.08 11.01 14.27
CA SER A 536 14.10 10.36 15.59
C SER A 536 12.72 10.32 16.27
N LYS A 537 11.86 11.31 16.02
CA LYS A 537 10.47 11.33 16.53
C LYS A 537 9.55 10.37 15.78
N VAL A 538 9.71 10.31 14.47
CA VAL A 538 8.89 9.46 13.60
C VAL A 538 9.23 7.97 13.76
N GLY A 539 10.48 7.65 14.05
CA GLY A 539 10.97 6.28 14.14
C GLY A 539 11.06 5.59 12.78
N ALA A 540 10.85 4.28 12.77
CA ALA A 540 10.96 3.45 11.56
C ALA A 540 9.72 3.62 10.66
N ILE A 541 9.67 4.70 9.91
CA ILE A 541 8.54 5.05 9.03
C ILE A 541 8.23 3.92 8.03
N GLY A 542 6.96 3.54 7.95
CA GLY A 542 6.50 2.45 7.07
C GLY A 542 6.66 1.05 7.67
N SER A 543 7.33 0.88 8.82
CA SER A 543 7.30 -0.38 9.57
C SER A 543 5.90 -0.63 10.18
N LEU A 544 5.74 -1.76 10.84
CA LEU A 544 4.51 -2.07 11.57
C LEU A 544 4.74 -1.79 13.07
N ASP A 545 3.76 -1.12 13.71
CA ASP A 545 3.72 -0.94 15.15
C ASP A 545 3.23 -2.22 15.88
N ASP A 546 3.05 -2.15 17.20
CA ASP A 546 2.59 -3.28 18.03
C ASP A 546 1.18 -3.77 17.64
N GLU A 547 0.35 -2.89 17.08
CA GLU A 547 -0.97 -3.22 16.55
C GLU A 547 -0.91 -3.71 15.08
N ASN A 548 0.28 -3.73 14.49
CA ASN A 548 0.55 -3.98 13.08
C ASN A 548 -0.02 -2.92 12.13
N GLU A 549 -0.33 -1.70 12.60
CA GLU A 549 -0.62 -0.57 11.71
C GLU A 549 0.69 0.08 11.22
N ARG A 550 0.64 0.77 10.07
CA ARG A 550 1.81 1.39 9.45
C ARG A 550 2.29 2.60 10.23
N VAL A 551 3.53 2.59 10.70
CA VAL A 551 4.14 3.75 11.37
C VAL A 551 4.25 4.92 10.39
N GLY A 552 3.58 6.02 10.72
CA GLY A 552 3.67 7.30 10.02
C GLY A 552 3.14 7.35 8.58
N TRP A 553 2.63 6.25 8.01
CA TRP A 553 1.96 6.29 6.71
C TRP A 553 0.49 6.60 6.89
N TRP A 554 -0.01 7.65 6.19
CA TRP A 554 -1.42 8.08 6.15
C TRP A 554 -2.01 8.52 7.51
N ARG A 555 -1.19 8.58 8.53
CA ARG A 555 -1.55 8.84 9.92
C ARG A 555 -0.54 9.80 10.58
N PRO A 556 -0.80 10.32 11.78
CA PRO A 556 0.15 11.19 12.47
C PRO A 556 1.53 10.55 12.59
N THR A 557 2.56 11.32 12.28
CA THR A 557 3.95 10.84 12.34
C THR A 557 4.61 11.05 13.71
N GLY A 558 3.93 11.75 14.63
CA GLY A 558 4.50 12.23 15.88
C GLY A 558 5.26 13.56 15.74
N ALA A 559 5.44 14.08 14.52
CA ALA A 559 6.01 15.38 14.25
C ALA A 559 4.91 16.33 13.72
N PRO A 560 4.62 17.44 14.41
CA PRO A 560 3.53 18.34 14.05
C PRO A 560 3.62 18.82 12.61
N GLY A 561 2.51 18.75 11.86
CA GLY A 561 2.43 19.19 10.46
C GLY A 561 3.23 18.35 9.45
N PHE A 562 3.92 17.30 9.87
CA PHE A 562 4.62 16.39 8.97
C PHE A 562 3.83 15.11 8.70
N TRP A 563 3.71 14.74 7.42
CA TRP A 563 2.95 13.59 6.96
C TRP A 563 3.71 12.80 5.90
N TYR A 564 3.41 11.51 5.80
CA TYR A 564 3.94 10.66 4.74
C TYR A 564 2.79 9.98 3.98
N MET A 565 2.73 10.22 2.68
CA MET A 565 1.72 9.64 1.78
C MET A 565 2.38 8.74 0.74
N THR A 566 2.03 7.47 0.71
CA THR A 566 2.64 6.50 -0.22
C THR A 566 1.77 5.26 -0.39
N GLY A 567 2.18 4.33 -1.26
CA GLY A 567 1.56 3.03 -1.45
C GLY A 567 1.33 2.67 -2.92
N SER A 568 0.66 1.52 -3.15
CA SER A 568 0.11 1.16 -4.46
C SER A 568 -0.96 2.15 -4.90
N PHE A 569 -1.41 2.08 -6.15
CA PHE A 569 -2.52 2.91 -6.63
C PHE A 569 -3.78 2.73 -5.77
N LEU A 570 -4.12 1.50 -5.44
CA LEU A 570 -5.22 1.13 -4.55
C LEU A 570 -5.08 1.82 -3.18
N TRP A 571 -3.93 1.70 -2.53
CA TRP A 571 -3.71 2.32 -1.21
C TRP A 571 -3.67 3.84 -1.29
N CYS A 572 -3.12 4.41 -2.35
CA CYS A 572 -3.16 5.86 -2.55
C CYS A 572 -4.59 6.38 -2.72
N ARG A 573 -5.46 5.67 -3.44
CA ARG A 573 -6.89 6.01 -3.52
C ARG A 573 -7.57 5.97 -2.15
N GLN A 574 -7.40 4.87 -1.43
CA GLN A 574 -8.06 4.63 -0.14
C GLN A 574 -7.59 5.62 0.92
N PHE A 575 -6.30 5.66 1.18
CA PHE A 575 -5.75 6.39 2.33
C PHE A 575 -5.50 7.89 2.07
N SER A 576 -5.61 8.34 0.82
CA SER A 576 -5.66 9.79 0.55
C SER A 576 -6.88 10.46 1.20
N LEU A 577 -8.01 9.75 1.31
CA LEU A 577 -9.18 10.24 2.02
C LEU A 577 -8.89 10.41 3.51
N SER A 578 -8.37 9.36 4.16
CA SER A 578 -8.08 9.39 5.60
C SER A 578 -7.06 10.48 5.95
N LEU A 579 -6.01 10.66 5.14
CA LEU A 579 -5.02 11.71 5.37
C LEU A 579 -5.60 13.12 5.14
N ALA A 580 -6.40 13.30 4.10
CA ALA A 580 -7.04 14.58 3.81
C ALA A 580 -8.02 14.98 4.91
N LEU A 581 -8.81 14.04 5.45
CA LEU A 581 -9.74 14.28 6.57
C LEU A 581 -9.01 14.68 7.85
N GLN A 582 -7.86 14.07 8.15
CA GLN A 582 -7.03 14.45 9.31
C GLN A 582 -6.51 15.88 9.17
N ILE A 583 -5.97 16.24 8.00
CA ILE A 583 -5.51 17.60 7.72
C ILE A 583 -6.69 18.59 7.80
N ALA A 584 -7.85 18.26 7.23
CA ALA A 584 -9.05 19.07 7.30
C ALA A 584 -9.55 19.28 8.73
N ALA A 585 -9.50 18.24 9.55
CA ALA A 585 -9.89 18.31 10.97
C ALA A 585 -8.97 19.26 11.77
N ILE A 586 -7.66 19.25 11.48
CA ILE A 586 -6.70 20.15 12.11
C ILE A 586 -6.93 21.61 11.65
N GLU A 587 -7.06 21.84 10.35
CA GLU A 587 -7.32 23.18 9.79
C GLU A 587 -8.67 23.75 10.23
N GLY A 588 -9.66 22.88 10.47
CA GLY A 588 -10.98 23.23 11.01
C GLY A 588 -11.06 23.34 12.53
N GLY A 589 -9.96 23.09 13.25
CA GLY A 589 -9.91 23.15 14.72
C GLY A 589 -10.66 22.01 15.43
N LEU A 590 -10.93 20.88 14.76
CA LEU A 590 -11.65 19.74 15.35
C LEU A 590 -10.72 18.80 16.13
N ASN A 591 -9.43 18.75 15.78
CA ASN A 591 -8.40 17.99 16.47
C ASN A 591 -7.49 18.93 17.26
N GLU A 592 -7.99 19.43 18.39
CA GLU A 592 -7.31 20.44 19.21
C GLU A 592 -6.00 19.91 19.85
N ASP A 593 -5.91 18.61 20.10
CA ASP A 593 -4.77 17.98 20.76
C ASP A 593 -3.61 17.67 19.81
N TYR A 594 -3.78 17.85 18.50
CA TYR A 594 -2.77 17.48 17.50
C TYR A 594 -1.41 18.18 17.72
N TYR A 595 -1.43 19.44 18.21
CA TYR A 595 -0.21 20.22 18.45
C TYR A 595 0.26 20.17 19.92
N ARG A 596 -0.41 19.43 20.80
CA ARG A 596 -0.04 19.21 22.18
C ARG A 596 0.84 17.98 22.32
#